data_10d1261902ff35205742eb4f13572cc4
#
_entry.id   10d1261902ff35205742eb4f13572cc4
#
_cell.length_a   1.000
_cell.length_b   1.000
_cell.length_c   1.000
_cell.angle_alpha   90.00
_cell.angle_beta   90.00
_cell.angle_gamma   90.00
#
_symmetry.space_group_name_H-M   'P 1'
#
loop_
_entity.id
_entity.type
_entity.pdbx_description
1 polymer ?
#
loop_
_entity_poly.entity_id
_entity_poly.type
_entity_poly.pdbx_seq_one_letter_code
_entity_poly.pdbx_strand_id
1 'polypeptide(L)'
;MKINYMFSRIDRDKGFNDNQKKYIKEDIKNNMSITFIASLFDEYERNDTQVKEIVNVFKNIDINFKEVHLIDNRVSKEDAYKYIEKTDIVYLMGGSPELEMKSIIEYNLFNILRDRNGITIGTSAGAMNQTDRVI
;
A
#
# COMPACT_ATOMS: atom_id res chain seq x y z
N MET A 1 -15.33 8.16 -1.64
CA MET A 1 -14.49 9.03 -0.82
C MET A 1 -13.03 8.62 -0.95
N LYS A 2 -12.14 9.58 -1.00
CA LYS A 2 -10.71 9.33 -1.18
C LYS A 2 -9.99 9.63 0.14
N ILE A 3 -9.32 8.62 0.70
CA ILE A 3 -8.62 8.72 1.98
C ILE A 3 -7.16 8.36 1.74
N ASN A 4 -6.25 9.25 2.13
CA ASN A 4 -4.81 9.04 2.02
C ASN A 4 -4.15 9.03 3.39
N TYR A 5 -3.43 7.97 3.71
CA TYR A 5 -2.59 7.87 4.89
C TYR A 5 -1.13 7.93 4.47
N MET A 6 -0.38 8.83 5.05
CA MET A 6 1.04 8.95 4.79
C MET A 6 1.79 8.79 6.11
N PHE A 7 2.53 7.70 6.23
CA PHE A 7 3.34 7.42 7.41
C PHE A 7 4.80 7.60 7.07
N SER A 8 5.55 8.29 7.92
CA SER A 8 7.01 8.36 7.77
C SER A 8 7.61 6.97 8.00
N ARG A 9 7.01 6.20 8.91
CA ARG A 9 7.47 4.86 9.26
C ARG A 9 6.38 4.09 9.98
N ILE A 10 6.32 2.78 9.73
CA ILE A 10 5.57 1.82 10.54
C ILE A 10 6.60 0.91 11.20
N ASP A 11 6.60 0.87 12.52
CA ASP A 11 7.48 -0.03 13.28
C ASP A 11 6.95 -1.46 13.17
N ARG A 12 7.70 -2.34 12.53
CA ARG A 12 7.25 -3.71 12.27
C ARG A 12 7.30 -4.60 13.50
N ASP A 13 8.08 -4.23 14.49
CA ASP A 13 8.17 -4.97 15.76
C ASP A 13 7.10 -4.53 16.74
N LYS A 14 6.91 -3.22 16.89
CA LYS A 14 5.94 -2.63 17.82
C LYS A 14 4.57 -2.39 17.20
N GLY A 15 4.49 -2.37 15.87
CA GLY A 15 3.29 -2.08 15.14
C GLY A 15 2.93 -0.60 15.12
N PHE A 16 1.65 -0.31 15.00
CA PHE A 16 1.15 1.06 14.95
C PHE A 16 1.20 1.70 16.35
N ASN A 17 1.59 2.97 16.39
CA ASN A 17 1.45 3.75 17.62
C ASN A 17 -0.03 4.09 17.87
N ASP A 18 -0.35 4.64 19.04
CA ASP A 18 -1.75 4.90 19.42
C ASP A 18 -2.47 5.82 18.44
N ASN A 19 -1.80 6.85 17.95
CA ASN A 19 -2.40 7.79 16.99
C ASN A 19 -2.67 7.10 15.64
N GLN A 20 -1.71 6.36 15.13
CA GLN A 20 -1.87 5.60 13.90
C GLN A 20 -3.03 4.60 14.01
N LYS A 21 -3.07 3.86 15.10
CA LYS A 21 -4.10 2.85 15.37
C LYS A 21 -5.49 3.48 15.41
N LYS A 22 -5.63 4.63 16.06
CA LYS A 22 -6.90 5.33 16.15
C LYS A 22 -7.47 5.66 14.77
N TYR A 23 -6.68 6.30 13.92
CA TYR A 23 -7.13 6.70 12.58
C TYR A 23 -7.35 5.51 11.66
N ILE A 24 -6.47 4.51 11.72
CA ILE A 24 -6.60 3.32 10.90
C ILE A 24 -7.91 2.59 11.21
N LYS A 25 -8.25 2.41 12.48
CA LYS A 25 -9.46 1.68 12.86
C LYS A 25 -10.75 2.42 12.52
N GLU A 26 -10.70 3.71 12.29
CA GLU A 26 -11.87 4.45 11.82
C GLU A 26 -12.24 4.06 10.38
N ASP A 27 -11.25 3.85 9.53
CA ASP A 27 -11.45 3.69 8.08
C ASP A 27 -11.22 2.27 7.57
N ILE A 28 -10.32 1.51 8.20
CA ILE A 28 -9.96 0.17 7.74
C ILE A 28 -10.63 -0.88 8.62
N LYS A 29 -11.40 -1.74 7.97
CA LYS A 29 -12.19 -2.77 8.65
C LYS A 29 -11.74 -4.15 8.21
N ASN A 30 -12.18 -5.17 8.94
CA ASN A 30 -11.98 -6.56 8.55
C ASN A 30 -12.62 -6.85 7.19
N ASN A 31 -12.05 -7.82 6.50
CA ASN A 31 -12.56 -8.32 5.22
C ASN A 31 -12.45 -7.34 4.06
N MET A 32 -11.60 -6.34 4.17
CA MET A 32 -11.21 -5.50 3.05
C MET A 32 -10.10 -6.17 2.26
N SER A 33 -9.96 -5.79 1.00
CA SER A 33 -8.85 -6.21 0.15
C SER A 33 -7.75 -5.15 0.16
N ILE A 34 -6.51 -5.59 0.10
CA ILE A 34 -5.35 -4.72 0.05
C ILE A 34 -4.42 -5.14 -1.09
N THR A 35 -3.93 -4.16 -1.83
CA THR A 35 -2.97 -4.36 -2.91
C THR A 35 -1.74 -3.52 -2.64
N PHE A 36 -0.60 -4.20 -2.51
CA PHE A 36 0.69 -3.55 -2.32
C PHE A 36 1.33 -3.25 -3.68
N ILE A 37 1.95 -2.09 -3.79
CA ILE A 37 2.78 -1.75 -4.95
C ILE A 37 4.21 -1.63 -4.45
N ALA A 38 5.10 -2.46 -5.00
CA ALA A 38 6.51 -2.45 -4.64
C ALA A 38 7.18 -1.16 -5.07
N SER A 39 8.19 -0.72 -4.34
CA SER A 39 9.05 0.37 -4.79
C SER A 39 10.13 -0.13 -5.74
N LEU A 40 10.63 -1.35 -5.50
CA LEU A 40 11.64 -2.02 -6.32
C LEU A 40 11.01 -3.27 -6.93
N PHE A 41 10.62 -3.18 -8.18
CA PHE A 41 9.81 -4.23 -8.84
C PHE A 41 10.56 -5.54 -9.08
N ASP A 42 11.88 -5.55 -9.00
CA ASP A 42 12.72 -6.73 -9.22
C ASP A 42 13.21 -7.40 -7.92
N GLU A 43 12.91 -6.82 -6.77
CA GLU A 43 13.37 -7.31 -5.46
C GLU A 43 12.32 -8.21 -4.80
N TYR A 44 12.08 -9.37 -5.37
CA TYR A 44 10.94 -10.23 -5.02
C TYR A 44 10.94 -10.69 -3.57
N GLU A 45 12.09 -11.16 -3.06
CA GLU A 45 12.19 -11.64 -1.69
C GLU A 45 11.93 -10.52 -0.69
N ARG A 46 12.52 -9.35 -0.94
CA ARG A 46 12.29 -8.15 -0.12
C ARG A 46 10.82 -7.76 -0.14
N ASN A 47 10.20 -7.75 -1.31
CA ASN A 47 8.80 -7.38 -1.49
C ASN A 47 7.89 -8.34 -0.72
N ASP A 48 8.10 -9.64 -0.86
CA ASP A 48 7.31 -10.65 -0.16
C ASP A 48 7.45 -10.54 1.36
N THR A 49 8.66 -10.31 1.84
CA THR A 49 8.94 -10.15 3.27
C THR A 49 8.22 -8.92 3.83
N GLN A 50 8.29 -7.79 3.14
CA GLN A 50 7.63 -6.56 3.59
C GLN A 50 6.12 -6.72 3.64
N VAL A 51 5.53 -7.36 2.64
CA VAL A 51 4.08 -7.61 2.62
C VAL A 51 3.66 -8.42 3.85
N LYS A 52 4.38 -9.50 4.15
CA LYS A 52 4.10 -10.34 5.32
C LYS A 52 4.18 -9.56 6.62
N GLU A 53 5.22 -8.75 6.77
CA GLU A 53 5.43 -7.95 7.97
C GLU A 53 4.29 -6.93 8.17
N ILE A 54 3.91 -6.23 7.11
CA ILE A 54 2.85 -5.22 7.19
C ILE A 54 1.48 -5.87 7.43
N VAL A 55 1.18 -6.95 6.75
CA VAL A 55 -0.07 -7.71 7.00
C VAL A 55 -0.15 -8.15 8.46
N ASN A 56 0.97 -8.59 9.02
CA ASN A 56 1.03 -8.99 10.43
C ASN A 56 0.80 -7.81 11.38
N VAL A 57 1.31 -6.63 11.05
CA VAL A 57 1.07 -5.42 11.84
C VAL A 57 -0.43 -5.11 11.92
N PHE A 58 -1.14 -5.21 10.80
CA PHE A 58 -2.60 -5.04 10.79
C PHE A 58 -3.30 -6.13 11.57
N LYS A 59 -2.86 -7.37 11.44
CA LYS A 59 -3.43 -8.50 12.18
C LYS A 59 -3.34 -8.30 13.68
N ASN A 60 -2.26 -7.70 14.15
CA ASN A 60 -2.05 -7.43 15.58
C ASN A 60 -3.03 -6.41 16.16
N ILE A 61 -3.73 -5.67 15.32
CA ILE A 61 -4.81 -4.76 15.74
C ILE A 61 -6.17 -5.26 15.25
N ASP A 62 -6.29 -6.57 15.05
CA ASP A 62 -7.53 -7.26 14.68
C ASP A 62 -8.09 -6.87 13.30
N ILE A 63 -7.22 -6.51 12.36
CA ILE A 63 -7.59 -6.26 10.97
C ILE A 63 -7.05 -7.39 10.10
N ASN A 64 -7.96 -8.19 9.54
CA ASN A 64 -7.62 -9.31 8.67
C ASN A 64 -8.19 -9.04 7.27
N PHE A 65 -7.31 -9.09 6.27
CA PHE A 65 -7.70 -8.83 4.89
C PHE A 65 -8.26 -10.10 4.23
N LYS A 66 -9.31 -9.94 3.42
CA LYS A 66 -9.85 -11.08 2.66
C LYS A 66 -8.97 -11.43 1.46
N GLU A 67 -8.30 -10.46 0.87
CA GLU A 67 -7.39 -10.64 -0.25
C GLU A 67 -6.18 -9.75 -0.08
N VAL A 68 -5.00 -10.27 -0.40
CA VAL A 68 -3.73 -9.54 -0.38
C VAL A 68 -3.04 -9.78 -1.73
N HIS A 69 -2.77 -8.69 -2.44
CA HIS A 69 -2.05 -8.74 -3.70
C HIS A 69 -0.79 -7.89 -3.64
N LEU A 70 0.22 -8.29 -4.39
CA LEU A 70 1.48 -7.56 -4.52
C LEU A 70 1.77 -7.34 -6.00
N ILE A 71 1.97 -6.09 -6.39
CA ILE A 71 2.34 -5.71 -7.74
C ILE A 71 3.84 -5.48 -7.81
N ASP A 72 4.53 -6.30 -8.60
CA ASP A 72 5.92 -6.14 -9.00
C ASP A 72 6.08 -6.78 -10.40
N ASN A 73 7.32 -7.02 -10.84
CA ASN A 73 7.56 -7.55 -12.19
C ASN A 73 6.95 -8.94 -12.45
N ARG A 74 6.56 -9.66 -11.41
CA ARG A 74 5.92 -10.97 -11.55
C ARG A 74 4.46 -10.90 -11.99
N VAL A 75 3.85 -9.71 -11.91
CA VAL A 75 2.44 -9.49 -12.25
C VAL A 75 2.37 -8.76 -13.60
N SER A 76 1.47 -9.19 -14.47
CA SER A 76 1.24 -8.51 -15.75
C SER A 76 0.62 -7.13 -15.53
N LYS A 77 0.77 -6.25 -16.51
CA LYS A 77 0.16 -4.93 -16.48
C LYS A 77 -1.37 -5.02 -16.37
N GLU A 78 -1.96 -5.98 -17.07
CA GLU A 78 -3.40 -6.20 -17.05
C GLU A 78 -3.88 -6.63 -15.68
N ASP A 79 -3.20 -7.58 -15.05
CA ASP A 79 -3.56 -8.05 -13.72
C ASP A 79 -3.34 -6.98 -12.66
N ALA A 80 -2.25 -6.22 -12.78
CA ALA A 80 -2.00 -5.09 -11.90
C ALA A 80 -3.14 -4.08 -11.93
N TYR A 81 -3.61 -3.73 -13.13
CA TYR A 81 -4.73 -2.82 -13.29
C TYR A 81 -6.01 -3.35 -12.62
N LYS A 82 -6.29 -4.64 -12.83
CA LYS A 82 -7.46 -5.29 -12.22
C LYS A 82 -7.40 -5.28 -10.69
N TYR A 83 -6.22 -5.52 -10.12
CA TYR A 83 -6.05 -5.47 -8.68
C TYR A 83 -6.36 -4.08 -8.14
N ILE A 84 -5.81 -3.03 -8.77
CA ILE A 84 -6.05 -1.65 -8.34
C ILE A 84 -7.54 -1.28 -8.48
N GLU A 85 -8.17 -1.70 -9.55
CA GLU A 85 -9.57 -1.41 -9.81
C GLU A 85 -10.50 -1.98 -8.74
N LYS A 86 -10.19 -3.15 -8.23
CA LYS A 86 -11.06 -3.90 -7.31
C LYS A 86 -10.70 -3.75 -5.84
N THR A 87 -9.52 -3.25 -5.53
CA THR A 87 -9.04 -3.23 -4.14
C THR A 87 -9.68 -2.11 -3.32
N ASP A 88 -9.89 -2.38 -2.05
CA ASP A 88 -10.33 -1.36 -1.10
C ASP A 88 -9.15 -0.46 -0.70
N ILE A 89 -7.97 -1.04 -0.53
CA ILE A 89 -6.78 -0.35 -0.04
C ILE A 89 -5.62 -0.55 -1.02
N VAL A 90 -4.94 0.54 -1.36
CA VAL A 90 -3.65 0.49 -2.04
C VAL A 90 -2.57 0.88 -1.04
N TYR A 91 -1.54 0.06 -0.95
CA TYR A 91 -0.40 0.31 -0.07
C TYR A 91 0.86 0.53 -0.93
N LEU A 92 1.36 1.76 -0.92
CA LEU A 92 2.59 2.12 -1.63
C LEU A 92 3.78 1.84 -0.71
N MET A 93 4.58 0.83 -1.07
CA MET A 93 5.66 0.34 -0.22
C MET A 93 6.84 1.32 -0.18
N GLY A 94 7.55 1.32 0.93
CA GLY A 94 8.73 2.14 1.11
C GLY A 94 9.94 1.65 0.32
N GLY A 95 10.86 2.55 0.01
CA GLY A 95 12.08 2.30 -0.74
C GLY A 95 12.45 3.52 -1.56
N SER A 96 12.64 3.34 -2.87
CA SER A 96 12.96 4.45 -3.77
C SER A 96 11.70 5.08 -4.36
N PRO A 97 11.38 6.34 -4.04
CA PRO A 97 10.20 7.00 -4.61
C PRO A 97 10.32 7.19 -6.12
N GLU A 98 11.52 7.42 -6.61
CA GLU A 98 11.74 7.62 -8.05
C GLU A 98 11.49 6.33 -8.83
N LEU A 99 12.01 5.20 -8.35
CA LEU A 99 11.84 3.92 -9.00
C LEU A 99 10.40 3.43 -8.91
N GLU A 100 9.74 3.66 -7.77
CA GLU A 100 8.33 3.32 -7.62
C GLU A 100 7.46 4.10 -8.61
N MET A 101 7.65 5.41 -8.71
CA MET A 101 6.90 6.24 -9.64
C MET A 101 7.17 5.83 -11.09
N LYS A 102 8.42 5.53 -11.42
CA LYS A 102 8.78 5.03 -12.74
C LYS A 102 8.01 3.76 -13.10
N SER A 103 7.95 2.81 -12.18
CA SER A 103 7.24 1.54 -12.38
C SER A 103 5.73 1.75 -12.48
N ILE A 104 5.17 2.64 -11.67
CA ILE A 104 3.75 2.99 -11.73
C ILE A 104 3.40 3.55 -13.13
N ILE A 105 4.24 4.41 -13.67
CA ILE A 105 4.04 4.99 -15.01
C ILE A 105 4.20 3.92 -16.08
N GLU A 106 5.24 3.10 -16.01
CA GLU A 106 5.48 2.02 -16.97
C GLU A 106 4.34 1.00 -17.02
N TYR A 107 3.72 0.75 -15.87
CA TYR A 107 2.58 -0.17 -15.77
C TYR A 107 1.24 0.49 -16.09
N ASN A 108 1.24 1.76 -16.49
CA ASN A 108 0.03 2.54 -16.81
C ASN A 108 -0.95 2.62 -15.63
N LEU A 109 -0.44 2.69 -14.42
CA LEU A 109 -1.26 2.71 -13.20
C LEU A 109 -1.48 4.12 -12.64
N PHE A 110 -0.77 5.12 -13.17
CA PHE A 110 -0.81 6.46 -12.59
C PHE A 110 -2.23 7.06 -12.57
N ASN A 111 -2.94 6.97 -13.68
CA ASN A 111 -4.27 7.58 -13.77
C ASN A 111 -5.29 6.88 -12.88
N ILE A 112 -5.29 5.54 -12.88
CA ILE A 112 -6.24 4.80 -12.03
C ILE A 112 -5.94 5.02 -10.54
N LEU A 113 -4.68 5.12 -10.16
CA LEU A 113 -4.30 5.41 -8.78
C LEU A 113 -4.75 6.81 -8.37
N ARG A 114 -4.57 7.80 -9.25
CA ARG A 114 -4.97 9.18 -8.98
C ARG A 114 -6.49 9.31 -8.85
N ASP A 115 -7.23 8.65 -9.73
CA ASP A 115 -8.67 8.85 -9.89
C ASP A 115 -9.53 7.91 -9.04
N ARG A 116 -8.93 6.86 -8.46
CA ARG A 116 -9.70 5.89 -7.68
C ARG A 116 -10.25 6.48 -6.39
N ASN A 117 -11.40 5.97 -5.97
CA ASN A 117 -11.92 6.17 -4.63
C ASN A 117 -11.39 5.04 -3.73
N GLY A 118 -11.37 5.29 -2.42
CA GLY A 118 -10.91 4.31 -1.45
C GLY A 118 -9.70 4.80 -0.68
N ILE A 119 -8.99 3.86 -0.07
CA ILE A 119 -7.92 4.16 0.86
C ILE A 119 -6.57 3.93 0.19
N THR A 120 -5.67 4.89 0.33
CA THR A 120 -4.28 4.76 -0.11
C THR A 120 -3.37 5.00 1.08
N ILE A 121 -2.45 4.07 1.33
CA ILE A 121 -1.47 4.16 2.40
C ILE A 121 -0.09 4.23 1.75
N GLY A 122 0.74 5.14 2.24
CA GLY A 122 2.13 5.22 1.82
C GLY A 122 3.03 5.35 3.02
N THR A 123 4.18 4.67 2.99
CA THR A 123 5.21 4.78 4.02
C THR A 123 6.52 5.12 3.35
N SER A 124 7.33 5.99 4.00
CA SER A 124 8.63 6.38 3.47
C SER A 124 8.52 6.85 2.01
N ALA A 125 9.10 6.11 1.06
CA ALA A 125 9.06 6.43 -0.36
C ALA A 125 7.65 6.49 -0.93
N GLY A 126 6.75 5.60 -0.49
CA GLY A 126 5.36 5.60 -0.90
C GLY A 126 4.65 6.89 -0.50
N ALA A 127 4.93 7.39 0.70
CA ALA A 127 4.36 8.65 1.17
C ALA A 127 4.77 9.83 0.30
N MET A 128 6.00 9.82 -0.21
CA MET A 128 6.50 10.89 -1.08
C MET A 128 5.81 10.94 -2.45
N ASN A 129 5.20 9.84 -2.87
CA ASN A 129 4.48 9.77 -4.14
C ASN A 129 3.01 10.18 -4.03
N GLN A 130 2.56 10.54 -2.84
CA GLN A 130 1.22 11.06 -2.59
C GLN A 130 1.29 12.57 -2.46
N THR A 131 0.24 13.27 -2.84
CA THR A 131 0.28 14.74 -2.94
C THR A 131 -0.47 15.47 -1.85
N ASP A 132 -1.29 14.80 -1.04
CA ASP A 132 -2.30 15.53 -0.29
C ASP A 132 -1.96 15.80 1.17
N ARG A 133 -1.59 14.79 1.97
CA ARG A 133 -1.43 14.99 3.40
C ARG A 133 -0.38 14.10 4.01
N VAL A 134 0.34 14.66 4.99
CA VAL A 134 1.22 13.91 5.87
C VAL A 134 0.56 13.81 7.24
N ILE A 135 0.50 12.60 7.76
CA ILE A 135 -0.08 12.33 9.07
C ILE A 135 0.99 11.90 10.03
#